data_800fdb28a6ffb9ff60ce9984ca81c0f2
#
_entry.id   800fdb28a6ffb9ff60ce9984ca81c0f2
#
_cell.length_a   1.000
_cell.length_b   1.000
_cell.length_c   1.000
_cell.angle_alpha   90.00
_cell.angle_beta   90.00
_cell.angle_gamma   90.00
#
_symmetry.space_group_name_H-M   'P 1'
#
loop_
_entity.id
_entity.type
_entity.pdbx_description
1 polymer ?
#
loop_
_entity_poly.entity_id
_entity_poly.type
_entity_poly.pdbx_seq_one_letter_code
_entity_poly.pdbx_strand_id
1 'polypeptide(L)'
;RVVSMDNRDAGASTRIDARAPDVRTSLLRSLARLAVRTPYQLEDMAADAFGLMGALGHERFHVVGASMGGMIAQTMALARPERLATLTSIMSSPGGRRYSIGKPHALRTLLQPVPRERAEYIEQLVARFRVLAGGDGALPFDEPHARFVATAQVESGITPSQVARQLVAIFESSNRRLPRIASITTPTLVIHGACDPLLPLRGARAMAQRIPRAELL
;
A
#
# COMPACT_ATOMS: atom_id res chain seq x y z
N ARG A 1 4.96 -21.83 -7.63
CA ARG A 1 3.77 -21.19 -8.21
C ARG A 1 3.59 -19.80 -7.61
N VAL A 2 3.27 -18.81 -8.43
CA VAL A 2 2.93 -17.44 -8.00
C VAL A 2 1.42 -17.25 -8.15
N VAL A 3 0.79 -16.66 -7.12
CA VAL A 3 -0.60 -16.23 -7.13
C VAL A 3 -0.60 -14.71 -6.93
N SER A 4 -1.20 -13.99 -7.86
CA SER A 4 -1.47 -12.55 -7.75
C SER A 4 -2.98 -12.32 -7.76
N MET A 5 -3.43 -11.32 -7.03
CA MET A 5 -4.85 -10.97 -6.93
C MET A 5 -5.04 -9.46 -6.98
N ASP A 6 -6.16 -9.05 -7.54
CA ASP A 6 -6.62 -7.69 -7.34
C ASP A 6 -7.26 -7.56 -5.95
N ASN A 7 -6.91 -6.52 -5.22
CA ASN A 7 -7.59 -6.23 -3.95
C ASN A 7 -9.06 -5.87 -4.22
N ARG A 8 -9.94 -6.01 -3.20
CA ARG A 8 -11.29 -5.45 -3.29
C ARG A 8 -11.24 -4.00 -3.76
N ASP A 9 -12.19 -3.56 -4.54
CA ASP A 9 -12.21 -2.25 -5.20
C ASP A 9 -11.11 -2.03 -6.26
N ALA A 10 -10.50 -3.09 -6.79
CA ALA A 10 -9.52 -2.98 -7.86
C ALA A 10 -9.74 -4.06 -8.93
N GLY A 11 -9.37 -3.74 -10.17
CA GLY A 11 -9.34 -4.70 -11.28
C GLY A 11 -10.63 -5.48 -11.45
N ALA A 12 -10.52 -6.81 -11.51
CA ALA A 12 -11.62 -7.74 -11.66
C ALA A 12 -12.28 -8.18 -10.32
N SER A 13 -11.70 -7.75 -9.18
CA SER A 13 -12.26 -8.10 -7.87
C SER A 13 -13.52 -7.32 -7.52
N THR A 14 -14.23 -7.77 -6.48
CA THR A 14 -15.50 -7.19 -6.02
C THR A 14 -15.38 -5.69 -5.78
N ARG A 15 -16.25 -4.94 -6.44
CA ARG A 15 -16.42 -3.50 -6.22
C ARG A 15 -17.35 -3.27 -5.04
N ILE A 16 -16.95 -2.40 -4.14
CA ILE A 16 -17.72 -2.09 -2.93
C ILE A 16 -18.69 -0.95 -3.25
N ASP A 17 -19.99 -1.21 -3.12
CA ASP A 17 -21.04 -0.19 -3.26
C ASP A 17 -21.17 0.59 -1.94
N ALA A 18 -20.27 1.53 -1.74
CA ALA A 18 -20.30 2.42 -0.60
C ALA A 18 -19.85 3.82 -1.01
N ARG A 19 -20.40 4.82 -0.33
CA ARG A 19 -19.99 6.21 -0.54
C ARG A 19 -18.49 6.37 -0.30
N ALA A 20 -17.82 7.04 -1.23
CA ALA A 20 -16.40 7.38 -1.06
C ALA A 20 -16.22 8.34 0.14
N PRO A 21 -15.32 8.03 1.08
CA PRO A 21 -15.01 8.93 2.17
C PRO A 21 -14.19 10.12 1.66
N ASP A 22 -14.29 11.26 2.36
CA ASP A 22 -13.43 12.40 2.08
C ASP A 22 -11.99 12.12 2.52
N VAL A 23 -11.10 12.07 1.53
CA VAL A 23 -9.68 11.68 1.72
C VAL A 23 -8.93 12.68 2.59
N ARG A 24 -9.19 14.00 2.41
CA ARG A 24 -8.48 15.06 3.15
C ARG A 24 -8.86 15.05 4.61
N THR A 25 -10.15 15.03 4.91
CA THR A 25 -10.67 14.91 6.28
C THR A 25 -10.18 13.64 6.94
N SER A 26 -10.18 12.51 6.23
CA SER A 26 -9.71 11.23 6.76
C SER A 26 -8.21 11.26 7.07
N LEU A 27 -7.40 11.90 6.23
CA LEU A 27 -5.98 12.10 6.48
C LEU A 27 -5.77 12.96 7.75
N LEU A 28 -6.47 14.11 7.87
CA LEU A 28 -6.34 14.98 9.03
C LEU A 28 -6.75 14.26 10.33
N ARG A 29 -7.84 13.49 10.30
CA ARG A 29 -8.25 12.66 11.44
C ARG A 29 -7.20 11.62 11.82
N SER A 30 -6.62 10.93 10.83
CA SER A 30 -5.55 9.96 11.08
C SER A 30 -4.32 10.61 11.70
N LEU A 31 -3.92 11.81 11.21
CA LEU A 31 -2.80 12.58 11.77
C LEU A 31 -3.06 13.05 13.21
N ALA A 32 -4.30 13.37 13.52
CA ALA A 32 -4.76 13.73 14.85
C ALA A 32 -5.04 12.51 15.75
N ARG A 33 -4.81 11.28 15.28
CA ARG A 33 -5.13 10.01 15.95
C ARG A 33 -6.61 9.86 16.32
N LEU A 34 -7.48 10.52 15.57
CA LEU A 34 -8.92 10.37 15.69
C LEU A 34 -9.41 9.18 14.84
N ALA A 35 -10.56 8.63 15.22
CA ALA A 35 -11.18 7.55 14.46
C ALA A 35 -11.45 7.95 13.01
N VAL A 36 -11.02 7.13 12.06
CA VAL A 36 -11.27 7.28 10.63
C VAL A 36 -12.36 6.28 10.23
N ARG A 37 -13.41 6.77 9.59
CA ARG A 37 -14.48 5.89 9.06
C ARG A 37 -14.15 5.45 7.66
N THR A 38 -14.21 4.14 7.42
CA THR A 38 -13.94 3.53 6.12
C THR A 38 -14.92 2.38 5.89
N PRO A 39 -15.33 2.11 4.64
CA PRO A 39 -16.22 0.98 4.32
C PRO A 39 -15.59 -0.40 4.57
N TYR A 40 -14.27 -0.48 4.51
CA TYR A 40 -13.48 -1.69 4.80
C TYR A 40 -12.09 -1.30 5.31
N GLN A 41 -11.41 -2.24 5.93
CA GLN A 41 -10.10 -2.07 6.54
C GLN A 41 -9.04 -2.92 5.82
N LEU A 42 -7.76 -2.73 6.14
CA LEU A 42 -6.70 -3.61 5.62
C LEU A 42 -6.83 -5.03 6.15
N GLU A 43 -7.47 -5.22 7.29
CA GLU A 43 -7.82 -6.52 7.85
C GLU A 43 -8.79 -7.31 6.95
N ASP A 44 -9.74 -6.62 6.32
CA ASP A 44 -10.65 -7.25 5.35
C ASP A 44 -9.90 -7.70 4.09
N MET A 45 -8.95 -6.88 3.60
CA MET A 45 -8.10 -7.25 2.47
C MET A 45 -7.17 -8.42 2.80
N ALA A 46 -6.66 -8.47 4.03
CA ALA A 46 -5.87 -9.60 4.52
C ALA A 46 -6.72 -10.88 4.60
N ALA A 47 -7.98 -10.78 5.02
CA ALA A 47 -8.92 -11.90 5.05
C ALA A 47 -9.24 -12.41 3.63
N ASP A 48 -9.39 -11.51 2.64
CA ASP A 48 -9.56 -11.89 1.23
C ASP A 48 -8.38 -12.73 0.73
N ALA A 49 -7.15 -12.27 1.00
CA ALA A 49 -5.95 -12.99 0.61
C ALA A 49 -5.87 -14.39 1.26
N PHE A 50 -6.19 -14.50 2.55
CA PHE A 50 -6.25 -15.80 3.22
C PHE A 50 -7.37 -16.68 2.67
N GLY A 51 -8.54 -16.11 2.35
CA GLY A 51 -9.65 -16.83 1.74
C GLY A 51 -9.28 -17.40 0.39
N LEU A 52 -8.66 -16.60 -0.48
CA LEU A 52 -8.18 -17.03 -1.79
C LEU A 52 -7.16 -18.17 -1.66
N MET A 53 -6.14 -18.00 -0.81
CA MET A 53 -5.11 -19.03 -0.63
C MET A 53 -5.69 -20.33 -0.06
N GLY A 54 -6.67 -20.23 0.85
CA GLY A 54 -7.40 -21.40 1.36
C GLY A 54 -8.22 -22.11 0.28
N ALA A 55 -8.94 -21.36 -0.56
CA ALA A 55 -9.71 -21.91 -1.68
C ALA A 55 -8.81 -22.61 -2.72
N LEU A 56 -7.54 -22.16 -2.85
CA LEU A 56 -6.55 -22.80 -3.69
C LEU A 56 -5.80 -23.96 -3.02
N GLY A 57 -6.17 -24.33 -1.80
CA GLY A 57 -5.57 -25.44 -1.04
C GLY A 57 -4.20 -25.12 -0.42
N HIS A 58 -3.84 -23.84 -0.31
CA HIS A 58 -2.57 -23.42 0.28
C HIS A 58 -2.75 -23.03 1.76
N GLU A 59 -2.35 -23.87 2.67
CA GLU A 59 -2.42 -23.58 4.11
C GLU A 59 -1.31 -22.65 4.57
N ARG A 60 -0.11 -22.79 4.01
CA ARG A 60 1.05 -21.95 4.33
C ARG A 60 1.75 -21.46 3.06
N PHE A 61 2.09 -20.18 3.01
CA PHE A 61 2.65 -19.55 1.81
C PHE A 61 3.57 -18.38 2.16
N HIS A 62 4.38 -17.95 1.20
CA HIS A 62 5.15 -16.73 1.26
C HIS A 62 4.26 -15.57 0.80
N VAL A 63 4.33 -14.43 1.47
CA VAL A 63 3.62 -13.22 1.05
C VAL A 63 4.60 -12.13 0.65
N VAL A 64 4.37 -11.54 -0.52
CA VAL A 64 5.11 -10.38 -1.03
C VAL A 64 4.12 -9.26 -1.28
N GLY A 65 4.36 -8.11 -0.71
CA GLY A 65 3.49 -6.95 -0.90
C GLY A 65 4.28 -5.66 -1.09
N ALA A 66 3.85 -4.86 -2.09
CA ALA A 66 4.42 -3.55 -2.35
C ALA A 66 3.48 -2.43 -1.89
N SER A 67 4.02 -1.37 -1.29
CA SER A 67 3.26 -0.20 -0.83
C SER A 67 2.08 -0.61 0.08
N MET A 68 0.84 -0.35 -0.31
CA MET A 68 -0.36 -0.82 0.39
C MET A 68 -0.36 -2.35 0.54
N GLY A 69 0.08 -3.09 -0.49
CA GLY A 69 0.22 -4.55 -0.42
C GLY A 69 1.17 -4.99 0.70
N GLY A 70 2.25 -4.24 0.95
CA GLY A 70 3.14 -4.47 2.09
C GLY A 70 2.46 -4.21 3.44
N MET A 71 1.56 -3.22 3.51
CA MET A 71 0.76 -2.96 4.70
C MET A 71 -0.27 -4.08 4.95
N ILE A 72 -0.89 -4.61 3.88
CA ILE A 72 -1.78 -5.78 3.96
C ILE A 72 -1.00 -7.01 4.42
N ALA A 73 0.18 -7.26 3.85
CA ALA A 73 1.03 -8.38 4.22
C ALA A 73 1.50 -8.31 5.69
N GLN A 74 1.82 -7.12 6.21
CA GLN A 74 2.06 -6.89 7.64
C GLN A 74 0.81 -7.22 8.48
N THR A 75 -0.37 -6.82 8.02
CA THR A 75 -1.65 -7.12 8.68
C THR A 75 -1.93 -8.62 8.70
N MET A 76 -1.62 -9.32 7.61
CA MET A 76 -1.69 -10.80 7.55
C MET A 76 -0.75 -11.44 8.59
N ALA A 77 0.51 -10.98 8.67
CA ALA A 77 1.48 -11.50 9.63
C ALA A 77 1.09 -11.23 11.10
N LEU A 78 0.35 -10.15 11.35
CA LEU A 78 -0.21 -9.84 12.68
C LEU A 78 -1.45 -10.67 13.01
N ALA A 79 -2.22 -11.09 12.00
CA ALA A 79 -3.49 -11.80 12.19
C ALA A 79 -3.30 -13.32 12.27
N ARG A 80 -2.50 -13.90 11.38
CA ARG A 80 -2.30 -15.35 11.24
C ARG A 80 -0.85 -15.67 10.85
N PRO A 81 0.14 -15.43 11.74
CA PRO A 81 1.56 -15.66 11.44
C PRO A 81 1.86 -17.12 11.06
N GLU A 82 1.11 -18.09 11.59
CA GLU A 82 1.25 -19.51 11.29
C GLU A 82 0.97 -19.86 9.82
N ARG A 83 0.14 -19.06 9.14
CA ARG A 83 -0.20 -19.22 7.72
C ARG A 83 0.90 -18.70 6.79
N LEU A 84 1.88 -17.96 7.31
CA LEU A 84 2.92 -17.34 6.51
C LEU A 84 4.28 -18.02 6.71
N ALA A 85 4.91 -18.40 5.61
CA ALA A 85 6.29 -18.90 5.62
C ALA A 85 7.29 -17.74 5.75
N THR A 86 7.11 -16.68 4.96
CA THR A 86 7.87 -15.43 5.01
C THR A 86 6.99 -14.23 4.64
N LEU A 87 7.41 -13.06 5.09
CA LEU A 87 6.87 -11.76 4.71
C LEU A 87 7.93 -10.94 3.96
N THR A 88 7.62 -10.49 2.74
CA THR A 88 8.43 -9.48 2.05
C THR A 88 7.61 -8.19 1.90
N SER A 89 8.11 -7.10 2.49
CA SER A 89 7.45 -5.79 2.49
C SER A 89 8.29 -4.80 1.69
N ILE A 90 7.80 -4.41 0.50
CA ILE A 90 8.52 -3.57 -0.46
C ILE A 90 7.93 -2.16 -0.44
N MET A 91 8.79 -1.12 -0.36
CA MET A 91 8.41 0.30 -0.39
C MET A 91 7.15 0.61 0.45
N SER A 92 7.11 0.13 1.69
CA SER A 92 5.94 0.18 2.56
C SER A 92 6.24 0.87 3.90
N SER A 93 5.23 0.96 4.77
CA SER A 93 5.31 1.65 6.05
C SER A 93 4.69 0.81 7.18
N PRO A 94 5.28 0.86 8.39
CA PRO A 94 4.67 0.24 9.58
C PRO A 94 3.43 0.98 10.07
N GLY A 95 3.13 2.15 9.51
CA GLY A 95 2.12 3.07 10.02
C GLY A 95 2.70 4.15 10.94
N GLY A 96 1.82 5.01 11.47
CA GLY A 96 2.19 6.13 12.31
C GLY A 96 2.75 7.33 11.55
N ARG A 97 2.37 8.53 11.98
CA ARG A 97 2.70 9.80 11.32
C ARG A 97 4.18 9.94 10.97
N ARG A 98 5.07 9.60 11.91
CA ARG A 98 6.53 9.74 11.73
C ARG A 98 7.07 8.91 10.57
N TYR A 99 6.48 7.74 10.30
CA TYR A 99 7.00 6.74 9.37
C TYR A 99 6.23 6.66 8.05
N SER A 100 5.09 7.38 7.95
CA SER A 100 4.20 7.30 6.78
C SER A 100 4.06 8.61 6.01
N ILE A 101 4.67 9.71 6.51
CA ILE A 101 4.61 11.01 5.84
C ILE A 101 5.97 11.32 5.24
N GLY A 102 6.01 11.33 3.92
CA GLY A 102 7.15 11.71 3.12
C GLY A 102 7.20 13.19 2.78
N LYS A 103 7.83 13.51 1.67
CA LYS A 103 8.01 14.87 1.18
C LYS A 103 6.66 15.48 0.72
N PRO A 104 6.41 16.78 0.97
CA PRO A 104 5.13 17.42 0.63
C PRO A 104 4.75 17.32 -0.85
N HIS A 105 5.72 17.40 -1.76
CA HIS A 105 5.46 17.30 -3.19
C HIS A 105 4.95 15.90 -3.59
N ALA A 106 5.52 14.83 -3.01
CA ALA A 106 5.06 13.46 -3.28
C ALA A 106 3.66 13.20 -2.71
N LEU A 107 3.38 13.70 -1.49
CA LEU A 107 2.05 13.61 -0.90
C LEU A 107 1.01 14.38 -1.74
N ARG A 108 1.38 15.54 -2.29
CA ARG A 108 0.50 16.32 -3.18
C ARG A 108 0.07 15.51 -4.40
N THR A 109 0.95 14.69 -4.99
CA THR A 109 0.58 13.88 -6.17
C THR A 109 -0.49 12.85 -5.89
N LEU A 110 -0.53 12.29 -4.66
CA LEU A 110 -1.58 11.35 -4.25
C LEU A 110 -2.93 12.02 -4.02
N LEU A 111 -2.93 13.30 -3.68
CA LEU A 111 -4.13 14.07 -3.34
C LEU A 111 -4.67 14.87 -4.53
N GLN A 112 -4.05 14.74 -5.70
CA GLN A 112 -4.55 15.36 -6.93
C GLN A 112 -5.89 14.73 -7.34
N PRO A 113 -6.85 15.54 -7.80
CA PRO A 113 -8.07 15.03 -8.41
C PRO A 113 -7.74 14.14 -9.61
N VAL A 114 -8.52 13.09 -9.79
CA VAL A 114 -8.39 12.21 -10.96
C VAL A 114 -9.04 12.93 -12.16
N PRO A 115 -8.34 13.10 -13.28
CA PRO A 115 -8.89 13.68 -14.50
C PRO A 115 -10.05 12.85 -15.04
N ARG A 116 -10.94 13.50 -15.78
CA ARG A 116 -12.05 12.82 -16.46
C ARG A 116 -11.60 12.15 -17.75
N GLU A 117 -10.69 12.83 -18.47
CA GLU A 117 -10.16 12.35 -19.73
C GLU A 117 -9.11 11.27 -19.47
N ARG A 118 -9.27 10.14 -20.16
CA ARG A 118 -8.40 8.97 -20.02
C ARG A 118 -6.94 9.28 -20.31
N ALA A 119 -6.67 10.02 -21.39
CA ALA A 119 -5.32 10.37 -21.77
C ALA A 119 -4.65 11.26 -20.72
N GLU A 120 -5.37 12.25 -20.20
CA GLU A 120 -4.89 13.14 -19.14
C GLU A 120 -4.60 12.36 -17.84
N TYR A 121 -5.42 11.35 -17.52
CA TYR A 121 -5.19 10.53 -16.34
C TYR A 121 -3.93 9.67 -16.50
N ILE A 122 -3.67 9.11 -17.68
CA ILE A 122 -2.42 8.38 -17.95
C ILE A 122 -1.21 9.30 -17.75
N GLU A 123 -1.23 10.52 -18.32
CA GLU A 123 -0.14 11.49 -18.15
C GLU A 123 0.06 11.87 -16.67
N GLN A 124 -1.01 12.07 -15.93
CA GLN A 124 -0.94 12.34 -14.49
C GLN A 124 -0.29 11.19 -13.73
N LEU A 125 -0.61 9.93 -14.08
CA LEU A 125 -0.01 8.75 -13.46
C LEU A 125 1.49 8.63 -13.80
N VAL A 126 1.88 8.86 -15.06
CA VAL A 126 3.29 8.85 -15.48
C VAL A 126 4.07 9.93 -14.71
N ALA A 127 3.53 11.15 -14.63
CA ALA A 127 4.14 12.23 -13.85
C ALA A 127 4.27 11.85 -12.35
N ARG A 128 3.26 11.20 -11.79
CA ARG A 128 3.28 10.67 -10.42
C ARG A 128 4.38 9.63 -10.24
N PHE A 129 4.48 8.65 -11.15
CA PHE A 129 5.53 7.62 -11.10
C PHE A 129 6.92 8.23 -11.18
N ARG A 130 7.13 9.25 -12.02
CA ARG A 130 8.39 10.00 -12.10
C ARG A 130 8.76 10.64 -10.77
N VAL A 131 7.80 11.27 -10.09
CA VAL A 131 8.01 11.84 -8.74
C VAL A 131 8.36 10.74 -7.74
N LEU A 132 7.63 9.60 -7.76
CA LEU A 132 7.82 8.50 -6.81
C LEU A 132 9.14 7.73 -7.05
N ALA A 133 9.65 7.74 -8.27
CA ALA A 133 10.97 7.17 -8.60
C ALA A 133 12.16 7.97 -8.02
N GLY A 134 11.88 9.06 -7.28
CA GLY A 134 12.90 9.84 -6.62
C GLY A 134 13.31 11.12 -7.37
N GLY A 135 12.66 11.46 -8.48
CA GLY A 135 12.61 12.75 -9.20
C GLY A 135 13.93 13.43 -9.62
N ASP A 136 14.94 13.32 -8.83
CA ASP A 136 16.14 14.15 -8.91
C ASP A 136 17.33 13.43 -9.61
N GLY A 137 17.05 12.47 -10.49
CA GLY A 137 18.09 11.88 -11.35
C GLY A 137 18.95 10.80 -10.69
N ALA A 138 18.59 10.29 -9.52
CA ALA A 138 19.33 9.22 -8.84
C ALA A 138 19.34 7.90 -9.65
N LEU A 139 18.28 7.64 -10.40
CA LEU A 139 18.15 6.51 -11.31
C LEU A 139 17.44 6.94 -12.59
N PRO A 140 17.78 6.35 -13.76
CA PRO A 140 17.03 6.58 -14.99
C PRO A 140 15.55 6.23 -14.80
N PHE A 141 14.65 7.13 -15.18
CA PHE A 141 13.22 6.87 -15.17
C PHE A 141 12.81 6.18 -16.46
N ASP A 142 12.31 4.95 -16.34
CA ASP A 142 11.77 4.20 -17.47
C ASP A 142 10.34 4.67 -17.77
N GLU A 143 10.25 5.74 -18.58
CA GLU A 143 8.95 6.31 -18.96
C GLU A 143 8.10 5.36 -19.81
N PRO A 144 8.64 4.61 -20.80
CA PRO A 144 7.86 3.61 -21.53
C PRO A 144 7.19 2.60 -20.62
N HIS A 145 7.91 2.03 -19.64
CA HIS A 145 7.35 1.10 -18.67
C HIS A 145 6.31 1.78 -17.76
N ALA A 146 6.61 2.96 -17.26
CA ALA A 146 5.66 3.73 -16.42
C ALA A 146 4.36 4.03 -17.19
N ARG A 147 4.43 4.36 -18.46
CA ARG A 147 3.27 4.60 -19.32
C ARG A 147 2.48 3.30 -19.57
N PHE A 148 3.15 2.18 -19.80
CA PHE A 148 2.50 0.88 -19.91
C PHE A 148 1.70 0.56 -18.64
N VAL A 149 2.29 0.71 -17.46
CA VAL A 149 1.63 0.47 -16.17
C VAL A 149 0.46 1.45 -15.95
N ALA A 150 0.65 2.74 -16.26
CA ALA A 150 -0.39 3.75 -16.14
C ALA A 150 -1.59 3.44 -17.04
N THR A 151 -1.33 3.03 -18.28
CA THR A 151 -2.36 2.64 -19.25
C THR A 151 -3.15 1.44 -18.73
N ALA A 152 -2.47 0.37 -18.31
CA ALA A 152 -3.12 -0.81 -17.75
C ALA A 152 -3.97 -0.46 -16.51
N GLN A 153 -3.49 0.42 -15.64
CA GLN A 153 -4.24 0.89 -14.47
C GLN A 153 -5.51 1.64 -14.87
N VAL A 154 -5.45 2.52 -15.88
CA VAL A 154 -6.63 3.25 -16.36
C VAL A 154 -7.60 2.29 -17.07
N GLU A 155 -7.07 1.31 -17.83
CA GLU A 155 -7.87 0.27 -18.50
C GLU A 155 -8.59 -0.68 -17.56
N SER A 156 -8.05 -0.90 -16.36
CA SER A 156 -8.73 -1.69 -15.33
C SER A 156 -10.05 -1.07 -14.85
N GLY A 157 -10.34 0.17 -15.26
CA GLY A 157 -11.57 0.88 -14.92
C GLY A 157 -11.67 1.29 -13.46
N ILE A 158 -10.51 1.45 -12.78
CA ILE A 158 -10.50 1.94 -11.39
C ILE A 158 -11.05 3.37 -11.32
N THR A 159 -11.98 3.59 -10.42
CA THR A 159 -12.65 4.88 -10.24
C THR A 159 -12.03 5.70 -9.12
N PRO A 160 -12.19 7.05 -9.13
CA PRO A 160 -11.74 7.90 -8.01
C PRO A 160 -12.29 7.48 -6.66
N SER A 161 -13.54 6.99 -6.62
CA SER A 161 -14.20 6.52 -5.41
C SER A 161 -13.52 5.28 -4.83
N GLN A 162 -13.09 4.34 -5.68
CA GLN A 162 -12.35 3.14 -5.27
C GLN A 162 -10.98 3.53 -4.71
N VAL A 163 -10.25 4.40 -5.40
CA VAL A 163 -8.95 4.92 -4.91
C VAL A 163 -9.12 5.62 -3.56
N ALA A 164 -10.16 6.44 -3.38
CA ALA A 164 -10.42 7.13 -2.12
C ALA A 164 -10.68 6.14 -0.98
N ARG A 165 -11.48 5.09 -1.20
CA ARG A 165 -11.75 4.06 -0.18
C ARG A 165 -10.48 3.32 0.22
N GLN A 166 -9.62 2.93 -0.74
CA GLN A 166 -8.34 2.28 -0.45
C GLN A 166 -7.39 3.19 0.34
N LEU A 167 -7.25 4.47 -0.04
CA LEU A 167 -6.43 5.44 0.69
C LEU A 167 -6.92 5.62 2.13
N VAL A 168 -8.23 5.70 2.34
CA VAL A 168 -8.79 5.88 3.67
C VAL A 168 -8.62 4.63 4.54
N ALA A 169 -8.67 3.42 3.96
CA ALA A 169 -8.31 2.19 4.67
C ALA A 169 -6.83 2.19 5.14
N ILE A 170 -5.91 2.74 4.32
CA ILE A 170 -4.50 2.94 4.72
C ILE A 170 -4.42 3.89 5.91
N PHE A 171 -5.10 5.03 5.86
CA PHE A 171 -5.05 6.03 6.93
C PHE A 171 -5.63 5.51 8.24
N GLU A 172 -6.72 4.75 8.17
CA GLU A 172 -7.36 4.10 9.31
C GLU A 172 -6.40 3.13 10.01
N SER A 173 -5.77 2.23 9.25
CA SER A 173 -4.88 1.20 9.79
C SER A 173 -3.56 1.75 10.37
N SER A 174 -3.16 2.94 9.95
CA SER A 174 -1.82 3.50 10.22
C SER A 174 -1.47 3.56 11.72
N ASN A 175 -2.42 4.01 12.55
CA ASN A 175 -2.18 4.15 13.99
C ASN A 175 -2.36 2.83 14.77
N ARG A 176 -3.05 1.85 14.21
CA ARG A 176 -3.30 0.55 14.85
C ARG A 176 -2.18 -0.45 14.57
N ARG A 177 -1.56 -0.39 13.38
CA ARG A 177 -0.53 -1.33 12.96
C ARG A 177 0.81 -1.08 13.66
N LEU A 178 1.25 0.19 13.75
CA LEU A 178 2.55 0.56 14.31
C LEU A 178 2.83 -0.01 15.72
N PRO A 179 1.91 0.05 16.70
CA PRO A 179 2.16 -0.49 18.04
C PRO A 179 2.38 -2.02 18.04
N ARG A 180 1.81 -2.70 17.05
CA ARG A 180 1.81 -4.16 16.96
C ARG A 180 2.94 -4.73 16.11
N ILE A 181 3.69 -3.89 15.38
CA ILE A 181 4.68 -4.36 14.41
C ILE A 181 5.77 -5.25 15.02
N ALA A 182 6.12 -5.01 16.29
CA ALA A 182 7.09 -5.81 17.03
C ALA A 182 6.59 -7.23 17.37
N SER A 183 5.31 -7.51 17.29
CA SER A 183 4.74 -8.84 17.51
C SER A 183 4.70 -9.72 16.26
N ILE A 184 5.18 -9.24 15.12
CA ILE A 184 5.35 -10.06 13.92
C ILE A 184 6.48 -11.06 14.18
N THR A 185 6.15 -12.35 14.15
CA THR A 185 7.10 -13.47 14.34
C THR A 185 7.54 -14.10 13.02
N THR A 186 6.83 -13.80 11.92
CA THR A 186 7.13 -14.28 10.58
C THR A 186 8.50 -13.75 10.11
N PRO A 187 9.42 -14.59 9.59
CA PRO A 187 10.67 -14.12 8.97
C PRO A 187 10.38 -13.06 7.92
N THR A 188 11.01 -11.90 8.05
CA THR A 188 10.61 -10.70 7.30
C THR A 188 11.78 -10.11 6.53
N LEU A 189 11.56 -9.85 5.23
CA LEU A 189 12.44 -9.03 4.41
C LEU A 189 11.76 -7.68 4.15
N VAL A 190 12.44 -6.59 4.45
CA VAL A 190 12.03 -5.22 4.13
C VAL A 190 12.90 -4.72 2.99
N ILE A 191 12.28 -4.30 1.89
CA ILE A 191 12.98 -3.72 0.73
C ILE A 191 12.50 -2.29 0.56
N HIS A 192 13.45 -1.32 0.48
CA HIS A 192 13.04 0.08 0.42
C HIS A 192 14.04 0.96 -0.33
N GLY A 193 13.54 1.75 -1.25
CA GLY A 193 14.35 2.74 -1.95
C GLY A 193 14.86 3.84 -1.01
N ALA A 194 16.18 4.07 -1.01
CA ALA A 194 16.81 5.09 -0.15
C ALA A 194 16.27 6.50 -0.40
N CYS A 195 15.86 6.78 -1.64
CA CYS A 195 15.37 8.08 -2.10
C CYS A 195 13.83 8.16 -2.20
N ASP A 196 13.07 7.19 -1.65
CA ASP A 196 11.60 7.21 -1.71
C ASP A 196 11.05 8.51 -1.09
N PRO A 197 10.40 9.37 -1.90
CA PRO A 197 9.92 10.66 -1.41
C PRO A 197 8.56 10.54 -0.71
N LEU A 198 7.81 9.44 -0.93
CA LEU A 198 6.48 9.24 -0.39
C LEU A 198 6.49 8.54 0.96
N LEU A 199 7.15 7.40 1.04
CA LEU A 199 7.29 6.63 2.26
C LEU A 199 8.75 6.67 2.69
N PRO A 200 9.08 7.42 3.76
CA PRO A 200 10.47 7.67 4.09
C PRO A 200 11.19 6.41 4.60
N LEU A 201 12.45 6.24 4.19
CA LEU A 201 13.33 5.13 4.58
C LEU A 201 13.36 4.87 6.11
N ARG A 202 13.13 5.89 6.93
CA ARG A 202 13.02 5.72 8.39
C ARG A 202 11.88 4.76 8.80
N GLY A 203 10.84 4.61 7.96
CA GLY A 203 9.77 3.63 8.17
C GLY A 203 10.27 2.20 7.98
N ALA A 204 11.01 1.94 6.91
CA ALA A 204 11.65 0.66 6.64
C ALA A 204 12.66 0.28 7.73
N ARG A 205 13.52 1.22 8.11
CA ARG A 205 14.46 1.04 9.23
C ARG A 205 13.74 0.71 10.54
N ALA A 206 12.62 1.37 10.82
CA ALA A 206 11.81 1.08 12.02
C ALA A 206 11.16 -0.30 11.97
N MET A 207 10.78 -0.81 10.80
CA MET A 207 10.30 -2.19 10.64
C MET A 207 11.43 -3.19 10.91
N ALA A 208 12.59 -3.01 10.26
CA ALA A 208 13.73 -3.90 10.43
C ALA A 208 14.25 -3.94 11.88
N GLN A 209 14.20 -2.82 12.58
CA GLN A 209 14.64 -2.73 13.98
C GLN A 209 13.64 -3.35 14.98
N ARG A 210 12.35 -3.37 14.66
CA ARG A 210 11.29 -3.76 15.60
C ARG A 210 10.77 -5.17 15.37
N ILE A 211 10.75 -5.63 14.13
CA ILE A 211 10.30 -6.99 13.80
C ILE A 211 11.44 -7.95 14.09
N PRO A 212 11.25 -8.92 15.01
CA PRO A 212 12.27 -9.94 15.25
C PRO A 212 12.65 -10.66 13.95
N ARG A 213 13.94 -10.85 13.72
CA ARG A 213 14.46 -11.53 12.50
C ARG A 213 14.09 -10.85 11.18
N ALA A 214 13.91 -9.52 11.18
CA ALA A 214 13.74 -8.78 9.94
C ALA A 214 15.09 -8.32 9.39
N GLU A 215 15.22 -8.42 8.07
CA GLU A 215 16.34 -7.91 7.30
C GLU A 215 15.90 -6.70 6.47
N LEU A 216 16.81 -5.75 6.22
CA LEU A 216 16.57 -4.57 5.39
C LEU A 216 17.54 -4.59 4.21
N LEU A 217 16.97 -4.50 3.00
CA LEU A 217 17.68 -4.32 1.74
C LEU A 217 17.37 -2.96 1.12
#